data_f85a67ff404a82e4c43911f6c3d9c8b4
#
_entry.id   f85a67ff404a82e4c43911f6c3d9c8b4
#
_cell.length_a   1.000
_cell.length_b   1.000
_cell.length_c   1.000
_cell.angle_alpha   90.00
_cell.angle_beta   90.00
_cell.angle_gamma   90.00
#
_symmetry.space_group_name_H-M   'P 1'
#
loop_
_entity.id
_entity.type
_entity.pdbx_description
1 polymer ?
#
loop_
_entity_poly.entity_id
_entity_poly.type
_entity_poly.pdbx_seq_one_letter_code
_entity_poly.pdbx_strand_id
1 'polypeptide(L)'
;MDAERTAIALRPCEPATSGVGSARFEDWLSRTQSSVRGHVDEFVRERCRAELDPAGFSFPGRLMIDFASGGKCVRSVFVYLGWLCGGAGESEAALRAAAGAELLHAFALVQDDVMDESTVRRGQQSAHLRLAAWHRDQGLSGSSARFGESAATLMADLFLVWAERMVRESGLPAAALDRAWPRYDAMRSELAVGQLADLTNDANRLPSVGEVMDIARRKSGNYTVRRPLELGAAMAGCDETVMRVLGEYGEVIGEAFQLRDDLLGIFGDPSTTGKPTGDDVRERKATTVIALADQLAEPSDRARLRDLWRAESIDEQAVALAQAVIIDSGARRRAEQMIGERVEHARRLLADTGLEPPVTDALHRMALLCTHRSH
;
A
#
# COMPACT_ATOMS: atom_id res chain seq x y z
N MET A 1 -5.87 -62.36 7.02
CA MET A 1 -6.73 -61.37 6.31
C MET A 1 -5.96 -60.08 6.37
N ASP A 2 -5.17 -59.88 5.33
CA ASP A 2 -4.24 -58.78 5.20
C ASP A 2 -4.99 -57.57 4.64
N ALA A 3 -4.88 -56.46 5.33
CA ALA A 3 -5.36 -55.15 4.82
C ALA A 3 -4.17 -54.44 4.19
N GLU A 4 -4.12 -54.47 2.88
CA GLU A 4 -3.19 -53.68 2.05
C GLU A 4 -3.38 -52.19 2.28
N ARG A 5 -2.37 -51.56 2.86
CA ARG A 5 -2.22 -50.11 2.86
C ARG A 5 -1.69 -49.65 1.50
N THR A 6 -2.55 -49.13 0.68
CA THR A 6 -2.14 -48.44 -0.57
C THR A 6 -1.48 -47.12 -0.20
N ALA A 7 -0.15 -47.11 -0.22
CA ALA A 7 0.63 -45.86 -0.13
C ALA A 7 0.49 -45.13 -1.46
N ILE A 8 -0.19 -44.00 -1.45
CA ILE A 8 -0.18 -43.04 -2.57
C ILE A 8 1.19 -42.38 -2.60
N ALA A 9 2.05 -42.84 -3.49
CA ALA A 9 3.33 -42.22 -3.79
C ALA A 9 3.07 -40.86 -4.43
N LEU A 10 3.33 -39.78 -3.68
CA LEU A 10 3.43 -38.43 -4.24
C LEU A 10 4.60 -38.41 -5.23
N ARG A 11 4.29 -38.23 -6.51
CA ARG A 11 5.32 -37.98 -7.53
C ARG A 11 6.04 -36.67 -7.16
N PRO A 12 7.38 -36.63 -7.21
CA PRO A 12 8.10 -35.38 -7.07
C PRO A 12 7.70 -34.47 -8.25
N CYS A 13 7.17 -33.29 -7.92
CA CYS A 13 6.94 -32.24 -8.88
C CYS A 13 8.31 -31.80 -9.45
N GLU A 14 8.50 -31.95 -10.75
CA GLU A 14 9.70 -31.44 -11.42
C GLU A 14 9.79 -29.92 -11.16
N PRO A 15 10.96 -29.36 -10.81
CA PRO A 15 11.10 -27.93 -10.61
C PRO A 15 10.88 -27.23 -11.96
N ALA A 16 9.79 -26.49 -12.08
CA ALA A 16 9.56 -25.60 -13.20
C ALA A 16 10.63 -24.49 -13.13
N THR A 17 11.67 -24.61 -13.93
CA THR A 17 12.70 -23.59 -14.13
C THR A 17 12.11 -22.41 -14.88
N SER A 18 11.40 -21.54 -14.22
CA SER A 18 10.92 -20.26 -14.77
C SER A 18 11.99 -19.19 -14.61
N GLY A 19 12.90 -19.11 -15.56
CA GLY A 19 13.88 -18.01 -15.63
C GLY A 19 13.17 -16.68 -15.90
N VAL A 20 13.23 -15.73 -14.95
CA VAL A 20 12.66 -14.38 -15.07
C VAL A 20 13.65 -13.46 -15.80
N GLY A 21 13.68 -13.51 -17.13
CA GLY A 21 14.27 -12.45 -17.96
C GLY A 21 13.36 -11.21 -18.00
N SER A 22 13.80 -10.06 -18.51
CA SER A 22 13.04 -8.80 -18.45
C SER A 22 11.61 -8.91 -18.94
N ALA A 23 11.36 -9.42 -20.11
CA ALA A 23 10.02 -9.65 -20.63
C ALA A 23 9.24 -10.69 -19.80
N ARG A 24 9.94 -11.68 -19.25
CA ARG A 24 9.32 -12.70 -18.39
C ARG A 24 8.85 -12.18 -17.05
N PHE A 25 9.54 -11.20 -16.47
CA PHE A 25 9.10 -10.56 -15.23
C PHE A 25 7.84 -9.72 -15.46
N GLU A 26 7.79 -8.92 -16.50
CA GLU A 26 6.62 -8.12 -16.83
C GLU A 26 5.39 -8.99 -17.11
N ASP A 27 5.55 -10.09 -17.83
CA ASP A 27 4.50 -11.09 -18.06
C ASP A 27 4.07 -11.75 -16.75
N TRP A 28 5.01 -12.15 -15.89
CA TRP A 28 4.71 -12.74 -14.59
C TRP A 28 3.97 -11.72 -13.70
N LEU A 29 4.43 -10.49 -13.63
CA LEU A 29 3.80 -9.43 -12.85
C LEU A 29 2.37 -9.15 -13.35
N SER A 30 2.19 -9.05 -14.65
CA SER A 30 0.88 -8.83 -15.28
C SER A 30 -0.09 -9.98 -14.97
N ARG A 31 0.35 -11.25 -15.07
CA ARG A 31 -0.46 -12.42 -14.70
C ARG A 31 -0.81 -12.41 -13.22
N THR A 32 0.17 -12.17 -12.34
CA THR A 32 -0.03 -12.11 -10.89
C THR A 32 -1.03 -11.03 -10.52
N GLN A 33 -0.88 -9.83 -11.07
CA GLN A 33 -1.83 -8.72 -10.85
C GLN A 33 -3.23 -9.02 -11.38
N SER A 34 -3.33 -9.68 -12.54
CA SER A 34 -4.62 -10.11 -13.12
C SER A 34 -5.32 -11.14 -12.24
N SER A 35 -4.59 -12.16 -11.76
CA SER A 35 -5.14 -13.17 -10.86
C SER A 35 -5.59 -12.55 -9.54
N VAL A 36 -4.77 -11.69 -8.93
CA VAL A 36 -5.14 -10.95 -7.71
C VAL A 36 -6.43 -10.15 -7.91
N ARG A 37 -6.52 -9.36 -8.99
CA ARG A 37 -7.73 -8.59 -9.29
C ARG A 37 -8.96 -9.49 -9.52
N GLY A 38 -8.77 -10.61 -10.20
CA GLY A 38 -9.84 -11.62 -10.40
C GLY A 38 -10.37 -12.15 -9.08
N HIS A 39 -9.48 -12.55 -8.16
CA HIS A 39 -9.88 -13.04 -6.83
C HIS A 39 -10.59 -11.96 -6.01
N VAL A 40 -10.10 -10.72 -6.02
CA VAL A 40 -10.74 -9.60 -5.31
C VAL A 40 -12.15 -9.34 -5.87
N ASP A 41 -12.29 -9.23 -7.20
CA ASP A 41 -13.56 -8.93 -7.85
C ASP A 41 -14.60 -10.03 -7.57
N GLU A 42 -14.23 -11.32 -7.76
CA GLU A 42 -15.09 -12.45 -7.47
C GLU A 42 -15.56 -12.47 -6.02
N PHE A 43 -14.62 -12.33 -5.08
CA PHE A 43 -14.89 -12.35 -3.65
C PHE A 43 -15.81 -11.21 -3.22
N VAL A 44 -15.50 -9.97 -3.63
CA VAL A 44 -16.30 -8.79 -3.24
C VAL A 44 -17.70 -8.88 -3.82
N ARG A 45 -17.86 -9.31 -5.08
CA ARG A 45 -19.19 -9.51 -5.70
C ARG A 45 -19.99 -10.57 -4.96
N GLU A 46 -19.37 -11.67 -4.57
CA GLU A 46 -20.03 -12.71 -3.79
C GLU A 46 -20.50 -12.18 -2.43
N ARG A 47 -19.64 -11.44 -1.71
CA ARG A 47 -20.02 -10.85 -0.41
C ARG A 47 -21.12 -9.80 -0.55
N CYS A 48 -21.06 -8.94 -1.55
CA CYS A 48 -22.12 -7.96 -1.80
C CYS A 48 -23.48 -8.65 -2.05
N ARG A 49 -23.50 -9.71 -2.88
CA ARG A 49 -24.74 -10.47 -3.13
C ARG A 49 -25.28 -11.18 -1.87
N ALA A 50 -24.37 -11.69 -1.03
CA ALA A 50 -24.76 -12.45 0.16
C ALA A 50 -25.16 -11.57 1.33
N GLU A 51 -24.54 -10.42 1.51
CA GLU A 51 -24.63 -9.63 2.73
C GLU A 51 -25.32 -8.27 2.52
N LEU A 52 -25.12 -7.59 1.39
CA LEU A 52 -25.64 -6.24 1.14
C LEU A 52 -26.95 -6.23 0.34
N ASP A 53 -27.07 -7.03 -0.72
CA ASP A 53 -28.25 -7.05 -1.58
C ASP A 53 -29.52 -7.46 -0.81
N PRO A 54 -29.51 -8.49 0.08
CA PRO A 54 -30.69 -8.84 0.88
C PRO A 54 -31.11 -7.75 1.84
N ALA A 55 -30.19 -6.88 2.26
CA ALA A 55 -30.46 -5.72 3.13
C ALA A 55 -30.87 -4.45 2.35
N GLY A 56 -30.97 -4.51 1.02
CA GLY A 56 -31.35 -3.37 0.16
C GLY A 56 -30.19 -2.40 -0.15
N PHE A 57 -28.94 -2.75 0.14
CA PHE A 57 -27.76 -1.89 -0.05
C PHE A 57 -27.03 -2.13 -1.38
N SER A 58 -27.78 -2.23 -2.49
CA SER A 58 -27.18 -2.48 -3.81
C SER A 58 -26.26 -1.33 -4.29
N PHE A 59 -26.55 -0.06 -3.94
CA PHE A 59 -25.65 1.05 -4.31
C PHE A 59 -24.33 1.01 -3.53
N PRO A 60 -24.31 0.91 -2.18
CA PRO A 60 -23.09 0.69 -1.44
C PRO A 60 -22.29 -0.53 -1.94
N GLY A 61 -22.97 -1.65 -2.26
CA GLY A 61 -22.33 -2.83 -2.83
C GLY A 61 -21.63 -2.56 -4.16
N ARG A 62 -22.27 -1.85 -5.10
CA ARG A 62 -21.60 -1.43 -6.35
C ARG A 62 -20.40 -0.52 -6.09
N LEU A 63 -20.53 0.42 -5.15
CA LEU A 63 -19.44 1.31 -4.77
C LEU A 63 -18.24 0.52 -4.22
N MET A 64 -18.48 -0.51 -3.40
CA MET A 64 -17.42 -1.38 -2.89
C MET A 64 -16.74 -2.17 -4.01
N ILE A 65 -17.48 -2.71 -4.98
CA ILE A 65 -16.93 -3.39 -6.14
C ILE A 65 -16.04 -2.44 -6.94
N ASP A 66 -16.52 -1.23 -7.26
CA ASP A 66 -15.76 -0.21 -7.99
C ASP A 66 -14.46 0.15 -7.26
N PHE A 67 -14.55 0.34 -5.93
CA PHE A 67 -13.42 0.74 -5.10
C PHE A 67 -12.36 -0.35 -4.99
N ALA A 68 -12.78 -1.62 -4.85
CA ALA A 68 -11.88 -2.77 -4.75
C ALA A 68 -11.22 -3.13 -6.08
N SER A 69 -11.86 -2.86 -7.22
CA SER A 69 -11.40 -3.26 -8.57
C SER A 69 -10.17 -2.48 -9.08
N GLY A 70 -9.74 -1.43 -8.37
CA GLY A 70 -8.65 -0.56 -8.82
C GLY A 70 -7.30 -0.87 -8.17
N GLY A 71 -6.22 -0.38 -8.79
CA GLY A 71 -4.89 -0.39 -8.19
C GLY A 71 -3.86 -1.25 -8.91
N LYS A 72 -2.60 -1.06 -8.48
CA LYS A 72 -1.41 -1.73 -9.05
C LYS A 72 -1.07 -3.04 -8.32
N CYS A 73 -1.88 -3.46 -7.34
CA CYS A 73 -1.73 -4.68 -6.54
C CYS A 73 -0.33 -4.86 -5.93
N VAL A 74 0.32 -3.76 -5.55
CA VAL A 74 1.72 -3.76 -5.08
C VAL A 74 1.87 -4.59 -3.82
N ARG A 75 0.95 -4.47 -2.87
CA ARG A 75 0.99 -5.19 -1.59
C ARG A 75 0.82 -6.68 -1.79
N SER A 76 -0.16 -7.07 -2.59
CA SER A 76 -0.40 -8.48 -2.92
C SER A 76 0.77 -9.11 -3.67
N VAL A 77 1.41 -8.36 -4.58
CA VAL A 77 2.63 -8.83 -5.27
C VAL A 77 3.75 -9.06 -4.26
N PHE A 78 3.95 -8.18 -3.27
CA PHE A 78 4.95 -8.40 -2.23
C PHE A 78 4.59 -9.56 -1.30
N VAL A 79 3.32 -9.77 -0.95
CA VAL A 79 2.90 -10.99 -0.21
C VAL A 79 3.25 -12.23 -1.03
N TYR A 80 2.94 -12.23 -2.32
CA TYR A 80 3.22 -13.39 -3.17
C TYR A 80 4.71 -13.62 -3.40
N LEU A 81 5.51 -12.56 -3.52
CA LEU A 81 6.99 -12.66 -3.55
C LEU A 81 7.54 -13.24 -2.24
N GLY A 82 7.02 -12.80 -1.09
CA GLY A 82 7.36 -13.40 0.21
C GLY A 82 7.07 -14.90 0.24
N TRP A 83 5.94 -15.34 -0.29
CA TRP A 83 5.61 -16.76 -0.44
C TRP A 83 6.64 -17.50 -1.31
N LEU A 84 7.01 -16.94 -2.45
CA LEU A 84 7.97 -17.55 -3.38
C LEU A 84 9.39 -17.66 -2.77
N CYS A 85 9.75 -16.77 -1.82
CA CYS A 85 11.01 -16.87 -1.08
C CYS A 85 11.15 -18.15 -0.26
N GLY A 86 10.06 -18.84 0.06
CA GLY A 86 10.08 -20.14 0.75
C GLY A 86 10.33 -21.34 -0.17
N GLY A 87 10.56 -21.13 -1.47
CA GLY A 87 10.84 -22.21 -2.42
C GLY A 87 9.65 -23.13 -2.75
N ALA A 88 8.44 -22.80 -2.30
CA ALA A 88 7.25 -23.64 -2.47
C ALA A 88 6.64 -23.58 -3.90
N GLY A 89 7.16 -22.71 -4.77
CA GLY A 89 6.64 -22.50 -6.13
C GLY A 89 5.30 -21.73 -6.17
N GLU A 90 4.74 -21.59 -7.36
CA GLU A 90 3.48 -20.90 -7.57
C GLU A 90 2.31 -21.65 -6.91
N SER A 91 1.40 -20.90 -6.29
CA SER A 91 0.26 -21.44 -5.54
C SER A 91 -0.95 -20.52 -5.67
N GLU A 92 -2.06 -21.09 -6.15
CA GLU A 92 -3.35 -20.39 -6.25
C GLU A 92 -3.90 -20.01 -4.87
N ALA A 93 -3.72 -20.87 -3.87
CA ALA A 93 -4.10 -20.57 -2.49
C ALA A 93 -3.28 -19.41 -1.91
N ALA A 94 -1.98 -19.33 -2.20
CA ALA A 94 -1.14 -18.22 -1.79
C ALA A 94 -1.50 -16.92 -2.54
N LEU A 95 -1.83 -16.97 -3.82
CA LEU A 95 -2.35 -15.81 -4.58
C LEU A 95 -3.66 -15.29 -4.00
N ARG A 96 -4.57 -16.20 -3.63
CA ARG A 96 -5.84 -15.82 -2.99
C ARG A 96 -5.61 -15.20 -1.61
N ALA A 97 -4.70 -15.73 -0.81
CA ALA A 97 -4.30 -15.12 0.45
C ALA A 97 -3.68 -13.72 0.23
N ALA A 98 -2.79 -13.60 -0.76
CA ALA A 98 -2.16 -12.33 -1.12
C ALA A 98 -3.19 -11.28 -1.55
N ALA A 99 -4.25 -11.68 -2.25
CA ALA A 99 -5.33 -10.78 -2.69
C ALA A 99 -6.06 -10.12 -1.51
N GLY A 100 -6.07 -10.73 -0.32
CA GLY A 100 -6.59 -10.12 0.90
C GLY A 100 -5.91 -8.81 1.27
N ALA A 101 -4.65 -8.60 0.87
CA ALA A 101 -3.94 -7.34 1.10
C ALA A 101 -4.54 -6.16 0.32
N GLU A 102 -5.21 -6.38 -0.81
CA GLU A 102 -5.90 -5.32 -1.55
C GLU A 102 -7.19 -4.88 -0.84
N LEU A 103 -7.91 -5.80 -0.20
CA LEU A 103 -9.07 -5.45 0.61
C LEU A 103 -8.67 -4.68 1.88
N LEU A 104 -7.57 -5.09 2.53
CA LEU A 104 -7.00 -4.32 3.62
C LEU A 104 -6.55 -2.93 3.15
N HIS A 105 -6.05 -2.82 1.93
CA HIS A 105 -5.72 -1.52 1.34
C HIS A 105 -6.96 -0.69 1.02
N ALA A 106 -8.04 -1.30 0.54
CA ALA A 106 -9.32 -0.61 0.33
C ALA A 106 -9.87 -0.06 1.65
N PHE A 107 -9.82 -0.85 2.74
CA PHE A 107 -10.10 -0.36 4.09
C PHE A 107 -9.31 0.90 4.43
N ALA A 108 -7.98 0.83 4.33
CA ALA A 108 -7.10 1.93 4.69
C ALA A 108 -7.38 3.20 3.86
N LEU A 109 -7.63 3.07 2.56
CA LEU A 109 -7.92 4.21 1.68
C LEU A 109 -9.26 4.88 2.00
N VAL A 110 -10.31 4.10 2.31
CA VAL A 110 -11.62 4.68 2.64
C VAL A 110 -11.57 5.40 3.98
N GLN A 111 -10.85 4.84 4.98
CA GLN A 111 -10.66 5.49 6.27
C GLN A 111 -9.84 6.78 6.14
N ASP A 112 -8.75 6.73 5.40
CA ASP A 112 -7.88 7.88 5.11
C ASP A 112 -8.68 9.02 4.46
N ASP A 113 -9.49 8.71 3.43
CA ASP A 113 -10.35 9.69 2.75
C ASP A 113 -11.36 10.38 3.67
N VAL A 114 -11.90 9.66 4.67
CA VAL A 114 -12.83 10.22 5.67
C VAL A 114 -12.07 11.08 6.67
N MET A 115 -10.90 10.63 7.15
CA MET A 115 -10.10 11.34 8.16
C MET A 115 -9.48 12.63 7.60
N ASP A 116 -9.03 12.58 6.33
CA ASP A 116 -8.37 13.70 5.64
C ASP A 116 -9.39 14.60 4.90
N GLU A 117 -10.70 14.30 4.96
CA GLU A 117 -11.76 14.99 4.22
C GLU A 117 -11.46 15.04 2.69
N SER A 118 -10.77 14.04 2.17
CA SER A 118 -10.32 13.98 0.78
C SER A 118 -11.51 13.93 -0.18
N THR A 119 -11.53 14.81 -1.18
CA THR A 119 -12.65 14.90 -2.13
C THR A 119 -12.52 13.95 -3.31
N VAL A 120 -11.31 13.54 -3.66
CA VAL A 120 -11.00 12.74 -4.84
C VAL A 120 -10.08 11.57 -4.49
N ARG A 121 -10.42 10.38 -5.01
CA ARG A 121 -9.59 9.18 -4.96
C ARG A 121 -9.52 8.51 -6.34
N ARG A 122 -8.33 8.31 -6.87
CA ARG A 122 -8.10 7.69 -8.20
C ARG A 122 -8.90 8.38 -9.34
N GLY A 123 -8.97 9.71 -9.33
CA GLY A 123 -9.70 10.50 -10.31
C GLY A 123 -11.24 10.48 -10.20
N GLN A 124 -11.77 9.87 -9.13
CA GLN A 124 -13.20 9.85 -8.83
C GLN A 124 -13.49 10.49 -7.48
N GLN A 125 -14.74 10.89 -7.24
CA GLN A 125 -15.15 11.32 -5.90
C GLN A 125 -14.92 10.21 -4.87
N SER A 126 -14.44 10.61 -3.68
CA SER A 126 -14.25 9.72 -2.55
C SER A 126 -15.55 9.04 -2.11
N ALA A 127 -15.42 7.90 -1.43
CA ALA A 127 -16.56 7.06 -1.06
C ALA A 127 -17.59 7.82 -0.20
N HIS A 128 -17.15 8.59 0.79
CA HIS A 128 -18.04 9.34 1.68
C HIS A 128 -18.86 10.40 0.93
N LEU A 129 -18.30 11.07 -0.08
CA LEU A 129 -19.04 12.05 -0.89
C LEU A 129 -20.06 11.37 -1.81
N ARG A 130 -19.73 10.22 -2.41
CA ARG A 130 -20.67 9.44 -3.22
C ARG A 130 -21.83 8.91 -2.38
N LEU A 131 -21.58 8.48 -1.15
CA LEU A 131 -22.61 8.05 -0.20
C LEU A 131 -23.46 9.21 0.29
N ALA A 132 -22.88 10.37 0.51
CA ALA A 132 -23.62 11.59 0.84
C ALA A 132 -24.55 12.03 -0.31
N ALA A 133 -24.10 11.93 -1.55
CA ALA A 133 -24.92 12.18 -2.72
C ALA A 133 -26.09 11.20 -2.81
N TRP A 134 -25.84 9.90 -2.66
CA TRP A 134 -26.86 8.87 -2.64
C TRP A 134 -27.92 9.12 -1.56
N HIS A 135 -27.52 9.51 -0.34
CA HIS A 135 -28.45 9.86 0.75
C HIS A 135 -29.43 10.98 0.32
N ARG A 136 -28.92 12.03 -0.34
CA ARG A 136 -29.77 13.11 -0.86
C ARG A 136 -30.74 12.63 -1.94
N ASP A 137 -30.23 11.81 -2.86
CA ASP A 137 -31.02 11.27 -3.99
C ASP A 137 -32.15 10.35 -3.52
N GLN A 138 -31.96 9.67 -2.38
CA GLN A 138 -32.98 8.85 -1.74
C GLN A 138 -33.98 9.67 -0.91
N GLY A 139 -33.80 10.98 -0.76
CA GLY A 139 -34.65 11.84 0.06
C GLY A 139 -34.60 11.49 1.55
N LEU A 140 -33.51 10.90 2.05
CA LEU A 140 -33.38 10.55 3.46
C LEU A 140 -33.20 11.78 4.33
N SER A 141 -33.73 11.74 5.53
CA SER A 141 -33.68 12.84 6.51
C SER A 141 -32.31 12.95 7.17
N GLY A 142 -31.97 14.14 7.66
CA GLY A 142 -30.73 14.43 8.38
C GLY A 142 -29.58 14.94 7.50
N SER A 143 -28.37 15.01 8.08
CA SER A 143 -27.19 15.49 7.38
C SER A 143 -26.63 14.44 6.44
N SER A 144 -26.65 14.73 5.14
CA SER A 144 -26.07 13.86 4.11
C SER A 144 -24.55 13.71 4.26
N ALA A 145 -23.85 14.77 4.67
CA ALA A 145 -22.41 14.72 4.92
C ALA A 145 -22.10 13.71 6.04
N ARG A 146 -22.75 13.86 7.19
CA ARG A 146 -22.56 12.94 8.32
C ARG A 146 -22.95 11.50 7.98
N PHE A 147 -24.03 11.32 7.19
CA PHE A 147 -24.39 10.00 6.68
C PHE A 147 -23.26 9.42 5.81
N GLY A 148 -22.71 10.21 4.88
CA GLY A 148 -21.64 9.79 3.98
C GLY A 148 -20.39 9.32 4.73
N GLU A 149 -19.93 10.08 5.72
CA GLU A 149 -18.81 9.73 6.59
C GLU A 149 -19.07 8.42 7.35
N SER A 150 -20.24 8.32 8.01
CA SER A 150 -20.59 7.14 8.79
C SER A 150 -20.74 5.88 7.93
N ALA A 151 -21.37 6.00 6.76
CA ALA A 151 -21.53 4.88 5.84
C ALA A 151 -20.20 4.45 5.20
N ALA A 152 -19.31 5.39 4.89
CA ALA A 152 -17.98 5.09 4.40
C ALA A 152 -17.13 4.37 5.47
N THR A 153 -17.22 4.80 6.75
CA THR A 153 -16.57 4.11 7.86
C THR A 153 -17.03 2.65 7.96
N LEU A 154 -18.34 2.39 7.91
CA LEU A 154 -18.86 1.02 7.92
C LEU A 154 -18.46 0.21 6.67
N MET A 155 -18.40 0.86 5.51
CA MET A 155 -17.88 0.23 4.29
C MET A 155 -16.40 -0.18 4.44
N ALA A 156 -15.60 0.66 5.09
CA ALA A 156 -14.22 0.34 5.42
C ALA A 156 -14.13 -0.84 6.39
N ASP A 157 -14.95 -0.87 7.45
CA ASP A 157 -14.99 -1.99 8.40
C ASP A 157 -15.32 -3.31 7.69
N LEU A 158 -16.25 -3.30 6.72
CA LEU A 158 -16.53 -4.48 5.89
C LEU A 158 -15.31 -4.92 5.10
N PHE A 159 -14.57 -4.01 4.48
CA PHE A 159 -13.33 -4.35 3.79
C PHE A 159 -12.29 -4.96 4.73
N LEU A 160 -12.17 -4.46 5.96
CA LEU A 160 -11.25 -5.01 6.97
C LEU A 160 -11.63 -6.45 7.33
N VAL A 161 -12.91 -6.72 7.60
CA VAL A 161 -13.43 -8.07 7.91
C VAL A 161 -13.26 -9.01 6.72
N TRP A 162 -13.57 -8.53 5.51
CA TRP A 162 -13.45 -9.32 4.29
C TRP A 162 -12.00 -9.60 3.90
N ALA A 163 -11.07 -8.69 4.19
CA ALA A 163 -9.64 -8.92 4.00
C ALA A 163 -9.15 -10.11 4.83
N GLU A 164 -9.50 -10.15 6.11
CA GLU A 164 -9.16 -11.27 6.99
C GLU A 164 -9.82 -12.58 6.53
N ARG A 165 -11.09 -12.51 6.16
CA ARG A 165 -11.85 -13.66 5.69
C ARG A 165 -11.23 -14.24 4.40
N MET A 166 -10.81 -13.39 3.46
CA MET A 166 -10.18 -13.81 2.22
C MET A 166 -8.85 -14.55 2.47
N VAL A 167 -8.04 -14.09 3.43
CA VAL A 167 -6.81 -14.80 3.86
C VAL A 167 -7.18 -16.15 4.47
N ARG A 168 -8.15 -16.19 5.37
CA ARG A 168 -8.56 -17.39 6.10
C ARG A 168 -9.18 -18.46 5.18
N GLU A 169 -9.96 -18.04 4.19
CA GLU A 169 -10.64 -18.91 3.21
C GLU A 169 -9.79 -19.15 1.95
N SER A 170 -8.50 -18.78 1.95
CA SER A 170 -7.61 -18.88 0.78
C SER A 170 -7.36 -20.30 0.30
N GLY A 171 -7.52 -21.30 1.17
CA GLY A 171 -7.19 -22.70 0.90
C GLY A 171 -5.77 -23.09 1.33
N LEU A 172 -5.01 -22.20 1.96
CA LEU A 172 -3.74 -22.53 2.58
C LEU A 172 -3.93 -23.47 3.78
N PRO A 173 -2.96 -24.37 4.06
CA PRO A 173 -3.01 -25.21 5.26
C PRO A 173 -3.05 -24.37 6.54
N ALA A 174 -3.75 -24.87 7.58
CA ALA A 174 -3.88 -24.17 8.87
C ALA A 174 -2.53 -23.75 9.44
N ALA A 175 -1.52 -24.62 9.39
CA ALA A 175 -0.17 -24.30 9.88
C ALA A 175 0.50 -23.13 9.14
N ALA A 176 0.18 -22.88 7.87
CA ALA A 176 0.64 -21.70 7.13
C ALA A 176 -0.06 -20.43 7.62
N LEU A 177 -1.37 -20.51 7.85
CA LEU A 177 -2.15 -19.40 8.39
C LEU A 177 -1.74 -19.08 9.84
N ASP A 178 -1.49 -20.08 10.69
CA ASP A 178 -1.03 -19.87 12.06
C ASP A 178 0.30 -19.11 12.12
N ARG A 179 1.23 -19.38 11.20
CA ARG A 179 2.48 -18.60 11.07
C ARG A 179 2.26 -17.17 10.58
N ALA A 180 1.24 -16.96 9.75
CA ALA A 180 0.92 -15.69 9.13
C ALA A 180 0.24 -14.69 10.09
N TRP A 181 -0.65 -15.17 10.96
CA TRP A 181 -1.48 -14.30 11.81
C TRP A 181 -0.70 -13.28 12.62
N PRO A 182 0.39 -13.63 13.33
CA PRO A 182 1.15 -12.61 14.08
C PRO A 182 1.71 -11.50 13.20
N ARG A 183 2.04 -11.80 11.93
CA ARG A 183 2.53 -10.81 10.96
C ARG A 183 1.40 -9.94 10.42
N TYR A 184 0.25 -10.55 10.17
CA TYR A 184 -0.96 -9.84 9.75
C TYR A 184 -1.47 -8.89 10.84
N ASP A 185 -1.48 -9.31 12.09
CA ASP A 185 -1.84 -8.47 13.23
C ASP A 185 -0.87 -7.30 13.41
N ALA A 186 0.44 -7.57 13.33
CA ALA A 186 1.45 -6.53 13.40
C ALA A 186 1.28 -5.48 12.27
N MET A 187 0.97 -5.93 11.04
CA MET A 187 0.72 -5.05 9.89
C MET A 187 -0.46 -4.10 10.15
N ARG A 188 -1.59 -4.62 10.65
CA ARG A 188 -2.80 -3.83 10.93
C ARG A 188 -2.59 -2.85 12.07
N SER A 189 -1.98 -3.31 13.16
CA SER A 189 -1.71 -2.49 14.34
C SER A 189 -0.74 -1.36 14.02
N GLU A 190 0.33 -1.66 13.27
CA GLU A 190 1.32 -0.66 12.87
C GLU A 190 0.71 0.40 11.95
N LEU A 191 -0.15 -0.01 11.00
CA LEU A 191 -0.90 0.92 10.15
C LEU A 191 -1.77 1.87 10.97
N ALA A 192 -2.54 1.35 11.93
CA ALA A 192 -3.43 2.15 12.78
C ALA A 192 -2.63 3.14 13.66
N VAL A 193 -1.52 2.68 14.27
CA VAL A 193 -0.64 3.54 15.07
C VAL A 193 0.03 4.61 14.20
N GLY A 194 0.44 4.25 12.98
CA GLY A 194 1.01 5.20 12.01
C GLY A 194 0.00 6.28 11.60
N GLN A 195 -1.25 5.90 11.34
CA GLN A 195 -2.33 6.85 11.02
C GLN A 195 -2.67 7.76 12.21
N LEU A 196 -2.71 7.22 13.43
CA LEU A 196 -2.91 8.03 14.63
C LEU A 196 -1.78 9.05 14.83
N ALA A 197 -0.54 8.64 14.59
CA ALA A 197 0.61 9.54 14.66
C ALA A 197 0.53 10.66 13.60
N ASP A 198 0.05 10.33 12.39
CA ASP A 198 -0.15 11.31 11.31
C ASP A 198 -1.24 12.32 11.67
N LEU A 199 -2.38 11.87 12.19
CA LEU A 199 -3.48 12.73 12.65
C LEU A 199 -3.07 13.66 13.81
N THR A 200 -2.10 13.26 14.64
CA THR A 200 -1.59 14.09 15.75
C THR A 200 -0.47 15.01 15.32
N ASN A 201 -0.04 14.93 14.06
CA ASN A 201 1.00 15.79 13.54
C ASN A 201 0.45 17.21 13.36
N ASP A 202 0.89 18.14 14.22
CA ASP A 202 0.37 19.51 14.23
C ASP A 202 0.87 20.29 13.01
N ALA A 203 -0.06 20.69 12.15
CA ALA A 203 0.22 21.51 10.96
C ALA A 203 0.87 22.88 11.30
N ASN A 204 0.79 23.36 12.54
CA ASN A 204 1.45 24.60 12.97
C ASN A 204 2.95 24.44 13.21
N ARG A 205 3.47 23.21 13.29
CA ARG A 205 4.89 22.91 13.48
C ARG A 205 5.36 21.95 12.38
N LEU A 206 6.31 22.38 11.55
CA LEU A 206 6.99 21.47 10.66
C LEU A 206 7.85 20.49 11.51
N PRO A 207 7.58 19.18 11.46
CA PRO A 207 8.34 18.20 12.20
C PRO A 207 9.75 18.03 11.63
N SER A 208 10.65 17.43 12.41
CA SER A 208 11.97 17.05 11.90
C SER A 208 11.90 15.95 10.86
N VAL A 209 12.92 15.84 10.02
CA VAL A 209 13.04 14.76 9.02
C VAL A 209 12.92 13.38 9.68
N GLY A 210 13.50 13.18 10.87
CA GLY A 210 13.40 11.90 11.59
C GLY A 210 11.98 11.55 12.02
N GLU A 211 11.23 12.52 12.55
CA GLU A 211 9.83 12.34 12.98
C GLU A 211 8.95 11.98 11.79
N VAL A 212 9.08 12.72 10.67
CA VAL A 212 8.27 12.43 9.45
C VAL A 212 8.62 11.07 8.88
N MET A 213 9.89 10.72 8.79
CA MET A 213 10.31 9.41 8.29
C MET A 213 9.80 8.26 9.17
N ASP A 214 9.73 8.43 10.49
CA ASP A 214 9.19 7.40 11.38
C ASP A 214 7.68 7.21 11.17
N ILE A 215 6.91 8.30 11.03
CA ILE A 215 5.48 8.25 10.68
C ILE A 215 5.29 7.58 9.32
N ALA A 216 6.01 8.04 8.30
CA ALA A 216 5.94 7.51 6.94
C ALA A 216 6.30 6.02 6.86
N ARG A 217 7.29 5.57 7.64
CA ARG A 217 7.67 4.16 7.76
C ARG A 217 6.51 3.33 8.29
N ARG A 218 5.87 3.75 9.39
CA ARG A 218 4.76 3.02 10.04
C ARG A 218 3.48 3.05 9.20
N LYS A 219 3.06 4.25 8.76
CA LYS A 219 1.81 4.46 8.01
C LYS A 219 1.87 3.80 6.62
N SER A 220 2.98 3.93 5.91
CA SER A 220 3.04 3.61 4.47
C SER A 220 4.13 2.60 4.10
N GLY A 221 5.38 2.81 4.49
CA GLY A 221 6.52 2.03 4.03
C GLY A 221 6.44 0.56 4.44
N ASN A 222 6.34 0.31 5.73
CA ASN A 222 6.22 -1.05 6.26
C ASN A 222 4.94 -1.73 5.78
N TYR A 223 3.83 -1.01 5.77
CA TYR A 223 2.54 -1.49 5.31
C TYR A 223 2.53 -1.86 3.82
N THR A 224 3.32 -1.18 2.98
CA THR A 224 3.34 -1.40 1.54
C THR A 224 4.31 -2.50 1.12
N VAL A 225 5.46 -2.64 1.78
CA VAL A 225 6.53 -3.55 1.34
C VAL A 225 6.90 -4.56 2.42
N ARG A 226 7.37 -4.10 3.60
CA ARG A 226 7.93 -4.97 4.64
C ARG A 226 6.93 -6.01 5.13
N ARG A 227 5.78 -5.56 5.63
CA ARG A 227 4.77 -6.44 6.22
C ARG A 227 4.14 -7.40 5.23
N PRO A 228 3.83 -6.99 3.97
CA PRO A 228 3.43 -7.93 2.93
C PRO A 228 4.47 -9.02 2.66
N LEU A 229 5.75 -8.67 2.52
CA LEU A 229 6.82 -9.67 2.34
C LEU A 229 6.92 -10.63 3.53
N GLU A 230 6.96 -10.10 4.76
CA GLU A 230 7.00 -10.90 5.99
C GLU A 230 5.78 -11.83 6.10
N LEU A 231 4.59 -11.36 5.70
CA LEU A 231 3.36 -12.15 5.70
C LEU A 231 3.47 -13.36 4.77
N GLY A 232 3.87 -13.13 3.52
CA GLY A 232 4.03 -14.19 2.53
C GLY A 232 5.13 -15.19 2.91
N ALA A 233 6.27 -14.70 3.38
CA ALA A 233 7.39 -15.52 3.85
C ALA A 233 7.00 -16.39 5.07
N ALA A 234 6.22 -15.85 6.00
CA ALA A 234 5.68 -16.60 7.12
C ALA A 234 4.70 -17.69 6.67
N MET A 235 3.81 -17.41 5.71
CA MET A 235 2.93 -18.42 5.10
C MET A 235 3.74 -19.57 4.51
N ALA A 236 4.82 -19.27 3.80
CA ALA A 236 5.71 -20.25 3.18
C ALA A 236 6.56 -21.03 4.21
N GLY A 237 6.71 -20.53 5.43
CA GLY A 237 7.53 -21.12 6.47
C GLY A 237 9.02 -20.85 6.30
N CYS A 238 9.39 -19.69 5.78
CA CYS A 238 10.77 -19.24 5.70
C CYS A 238 11.42 -19.24 7.10
N ASP A 239 12.71 -19.53 7.13
CA ASP A 239 13.50 -19.47 8.35
C ASP A 239 13.75 -18.01 8.83
N GLU A 240 14.27 -17.87 10.04
CA GLU A 240 14.53 -16.56 10.64
C GLU A 240 15.55 -15.72 9.87
N THR A 241 16.49 -16.35 9.17
CA THR A 241 17.50 -15.63 8.37
C THR A 241 16.84 -14.96 7.18
N VAL A 242 16.03 -15.69 6.43
CA VAL A 242 15.25 -15.14 5.29
C VAL A 242 14.27 -14.10 5.80
N MET A 243 13.54 -14.39 6.89
CA MET A 243 12.59 -13.43 7.49
C MET A 243 13.25 -12.10 7.87
N ARG A 244 14.45 -12.15 8.47
CA ARG A 244 15.20 -10.94 8.85
C ARG A 244 15.62 -10.15 7.61
N VAL A 245 16.18 -10.80 6.61
CA VAL A 245 16.63 -10.11 5.38
C VAL A 245 15.46 -9.49 4.63
N LEU A 246 14.34 -10.21 4.49
CA LEU A 246 13.14 -9.66 3.84
C LEU A 246 12.53 -8.51 4.65
N GLY A 247 12.62 -8.54 5.98
CA GLY A 247 12.23 -7.45 6.86
C GLY A 247 13.09 -6.20 6.64
N GLU A 248 14.41 -6.33 6.62
CA GLU A 248 15.36 -5.23 6.37
C GLU A 248 15.20 -4.68 4.94
N TYR A 249 15.13 -5.56 3.94
CA TYR A 249 14.85 -5.17 2.54
C TYR A 249 13.53 -4.41 2.43
N GLY A 250 12.47 -4.93 3.04
CA GLY A 250 11.13 -4.34 2.98
C GLY A 250 11.06 -2.97 3.66
N GLU A 251 11.79 -2.76 4.76
CA GLU A 251 11.89 -1.47 5.43
C GLU A 251 12.59 -0.45 4.54
N VAL A 252 13.75 -0.80 3.97
CA VAL A 252 14.55 0.07 3.11
C VAL A 252 13.78 0.47 1.84
N ILE A 253 13.13 -0.49 1.18
CA ILE A 253 12.34 -0.19 -0.04
C ILE A 253 11.04 0.54 0.32
N GLY A 254 10.43 0.25 1.46
CA GLY A 254 9.27 0.98 1.95
C GLY A 254 9.55 2.47 2.20
N GLU A 255 10.71 2.80 2.76
CA GLU A 255 11.17 4.19 2.90
C GLU A 255 11.40 4.86 1.53
N ALA A 256 12.05 4.16 0.59
CA ALA A 256 12.28 4.68 -0.76
C ALA A 256 10.96 4.90 -1.53
N PHE A 257 10.00 4.00 -1.35
CA PHE A 257 8.65 4.12 -1.89
C PHE A 257 7.96 5.40 -1.40
N GLN A 258 8.00 5.66 -0.09
CA GLN A 258 7.37 6.84 0.49
C GLN A 258 8.05 8.14 0.05
N LEU A 259 9.39 8.17 0.03
CA LEU A 259 10.13 9.32 -0.50
C LEU A 259 9.76 9.64 -1.95
N ARG A 260 9.52 8.61 -2.78
CA ARG A 260 9.04 8.79 -4.15
C ARG A 260 7.61 9.32 -4.18
N ASP A 261 6.74 8.81 -3.31
CA ASP A 261 5.35 9.27 -3.19
C ASP A 261 5.30 10.76 -2.76
N ASP A 262 6.11 11.16 -1.79
CA ASP A 262 6.27 12.56 -1.33
C ASP A 262 6.72 13.48 -2.49
N LEU A 263 7.68 13.03 -3.30
CA LEU A 263 8.11 13.78 -4.50
C LEU A 263 6.99 13.91 -5.53
N LEU A 264 6.21 12.85 -5.75
CA LEU A 264 5.08 12.85 -6.66
C LEU A 264 3.93 13.72 -6.16
N GLY A 265 3.65 13.76 -4.87
CA GLY A 265 2.64 14.63 -4.26
C GLY A 265 2.95 16.12 -4.45
N ILE A 266 4.24 16.48 -4.58
CA ILE A 266 4.67 17.87 -4.79
C ILE A 266 4.88 18.22 -6.27
N PHE A 267 5.49 17.31 -7.05
CA PHE A 267 5.95 17.59 -8.43
C PHE A 267 5.29 16.72 -9.49
N GLY A 268 4.47 15.74 -9.09
CA GLY A 268 3.91 14.77 -10.02
C GLY A 268 2.92 15.38 -11.01
N ASP A 269 2.88 14.80 -12.21
CA ASP A 269 1.90 15.16 -13.23
C ASP A 269 0.51 14.59 -12.86
N PRO A 270 -0.57 15.36 -12.98
CA PRO A 270 -1.93 14.91 -12.67
C PRO A 270 -2.36 13.66 -13.46
N SER A 271 -1.87 13.49 -14.69
CA SER A 271 -2.16 12.31 -15.51
C SER A 271 -1.60 11.02 -14.90
N THR A 272 -0.55 11.14 -14.09
CA THR A 272 0.14 10.03 -13.42
C THR A 272 -0.38 9.77 -12.02
N THR A 273 -0.58 10.86 -11.26
CA THR A 273 -0.96 10.79 -9.85
C THR A 273 -2.47 10.69 -9.64
N GLY A 274 -3.27 11.12 -10.61
CA GLY A 274 -4.72 11.26 -10.49
C GLY A 274 -5.14 12.38 -9.53
N LYS A 275 -4.21 13.25 -9.11
CA LYS A 275 -4.39 14.39 -8.21
C LYS A 275 -3.74 15.64 -8.82
N PRO A 276 -4.17 16.86 -8.46
CA PRO A 276 -3.52 18.10 -8.89
C PRO A 276 -2.04 18.15 -8.49
N THR A 277 -1.18 18.72 -9.31
CA THR A 277 0.24 18.94 -8.96
C THR A 277 0.32 19.79 -7.69
N GLY A 278 1.13 19.37 -6.70
CA GLY A 278 1.32 20.07 -5.43
C GLY A 278 0.18 19.86 -4.43
N ASP A 279 -0.57 18.77 -4.56
CA ASP A 279 -1.67 18.42 -3.66
C ASP A 279 -1.22 18.34 -2.20
N ASP A 280 -0.08 17.70 -1.92
CA ASP A 280 0.50 17.60 -0.58
C ASP A 280 0.85 18.97 0.02
N VAL A 281 1.22 19.96 -0.81
CA VAL A 281 1.44 21.34 -0.36
C VAL A 281 0.11 21.99 0.00
N ARG A 282 -0.94 21.84 -0.82
CA ARG A 282 -2.29 22.37 -0.55
C ARG A 282 -2.90 21.81 0.71
N GLU A 283 -2.71 20.51 0.93
CA GLU A 283 -3.18 19.80 2.12
C GLU A 283 -2.25 20.01 3.34
N ARG A 284 -1.15 20.77 3.18
CA ARG A 284 -0.13 21.02 4.22
C ARG A 284 0.43 19.74 4.83
N LYS A 285 0.57 18.70 4.03
CA LYS A 285 1.17 17.45 4.49
C LYS A 285 2.64 17.68 4.85
N ALA A 286 2.98 17.34 6.08
CA ALA A 286 4.36 17.37 6.54
C ALA A 286 5.12 16.15 5.99
N THR A 287 5.48 16.21 4.70
CA THR A 287 6.23 15.14 4.02
C THR A 287 7.72 15.23 4.32
N THR A 288 8.46 14.14 4.07
CA THR A 288 9.93 14.13 4.22
C THR A 288 10.60 15.18 3.35
N VAL A 289 10.07 15.45 2.16
CA VAL A 289 10.60 16.46 1.24
C VAL A 289 10.44 17.87 1.79
N ILE A 290 9.30 18.17 2.43
CA ILE A 290 9.05 19.45 3.10
C ILE A 290 9.97 19.63 4.31
N ALA A 291 10.13 18.60 5.14
CA ALA A 291 11.02 18.63 6.29
C ALA A 291 12.49 18.81 5.87
N LEU A 292 12.92 18.19 4.76
CA LEU A 292 14.23 18.42 4.17
C LEU A 292 14.39 19.85 3.69
N ALA A 293 13.38 20.44 3.06
CA ALA A 293 13.40 21.83 2.61
C ALA A 293 13.54 22.80 3.81
N ASP A 294 12.77 22.59 4.88
CA ASP A 294 12.89 23.38 6.11
C ASP A 294 14.29 23.26 6.73
N GLN A 295 14.90 22.09 6.67
CA GLN A 295 16.25 21.87 7.22
C GLN A 295 17.35 22.52 6.36
N LEU A 296 17.24 22.43 5.03
CA LEU A 296 18.31 22.78 4.08
C LEU A 296 18.21 24.22 3.56
N ALA A 297 17.02 24.84 3.61
CA ALA A 297 16.81 26.17 3.05
C ALA A 297 17.57 27.27 3.83
N GLU A 298 17.95 28.29 3.10
CA GLU A 298 18.47 29.54 3.68
C GLU A 298 17.42 30.18 4.62
N PRO A 299 17.83 30.97 5.62
CA PRO A 299 16.91 31.52 6.63
C PRO A 299 15.68 32.26 6.05
N SER A 300 15.85 33.02 4.97
CA SER A 300 14.76 33.74 4.31
C SER A 300 13.72 32.81 3.68
N ASP A 301 14.18 31.77 2.99
CA ASP A 301 13.30 30.82 2.31
C ASP A 301 12.63 29.85 3.28
N ARG A 302 13.36 29.47 4.34
CA ARG A 302 12.78 28.75 5.47
C ARG A 302 11.65 29.53 6.13
N ALA A 303 11.82 30.83 6.36
CA ALA A 303 10.77 31.67 6.90
C ALA A 303 9.53 31.69 5.97
N ARG A 304 9.73 31.88 4.66
CA ARG A 304 8.65 31.84 3.67
C ARG A 304 7.90 30.50 3.67
N LEU A 305 8.63 29.37 3.73
CA LEU A 305 8.03 28.03 3.77
C LEU A 305 7.16 27.87 5.03
N ARG A 306 7.67 28.30 6.20
CA ARG A 306 6.93 28.25 7.47
C ARG A 306 5.70 29.16 7.48
N ASP A 307 5.78 30.33 6.85
CA ASP A 307 4.65 31.24 6.71
C ASP A 307 3.56 30.64 5.82
N LEU A 308 3.93 29.95 4.75
CA LEU A 308 2.97 29.20 3.90
C LEU A 308 2.23 28.13 4.71
N TRP A 309 2.93 27.39 5.58
CA TRP A 309 2.30 26.36 6.42
C TRP A 309 1.30 26.94 7.44
N ARG A 310 1.41 28.22 7.78
CA ARG A 310 0.49 28.93 8.70
C ARG A 310 -0.62 29.70 7.99
N ALA A 311 -0.55 29.82 6.68
CA ALA A 311 -1.54 30.58 5.91
C ALA A 311 -2.93 29.90 5.99
N GLU A 312 -4.01 30.68 5.94
CA GLU A 312 -5.38 30.15 5.98
C GLU A 312 -5.73 29.30 4.73
N SER A 313 -5.18 29.67 3.58
CA SER A 313 -5.36 28.97 2.31
C SER A 313 -4.05 28.94 1.51
N ILE A 314 -3.88 27.91 0.68
CA ILE A 314 -2.74 27.75 -0.23
C ILE A 314 -3.27 27.76 -1.66
N ASP A 315 -2.94 28.82 -2.39
CA ASP A 315 -3.26 28.99 -3.80
C ASP A 315 -2.14 28.46 -4.73
N GLU A 316 -2.32 28.59 -6.04
CA GLU A 316 -1.34 28.16 -7.05
C GLU A 316 0.01 28.90 -6.91
N GLN A 317 0.01 30.16 -6.49
CA GLN A 317 1.25 30.93 -6.32
C GLN A 317 2.01 30.43 -5.08
N ALA A 318 1.30 30.10 -4.01
CA ALA A 318 1.87 29.51 -2.82
C ALA A 318 2.46 28.12 -3.09
N VAL A 319 1.78 27.28 -3.89
CA VAL A 319 2.32 25.99 -4.36
C VAL A 319 3.61 26.20 -5.14
N ALA A 320 3.61 27.10 -6.11
CA ALA A 320 4.80 27.41 -6.92
C ALA A 320 5.98 27.92 -6.07
N LEU A 321 5.69 28.76 -5.07
CA LEU A 321 6.71 29.24 -4.12
C LEU A 321 7.29 28.09 -3.29
N ALA A 322 6.46 27.20 -2.75
CA ALA A 322 6.93 26.03 -2.02
C ALA A 322 7.82 25.13 -2.89
N GLN A 323 7.39 24.85 -4.14
CA GLN A 323 8.18 24.07 -5.09
C GLN A 323 9.53 24.73 -5.38
N ALA A 324 9.58 26.06 -5.56
CA ALA A 324 10.84 26.80 -5.76
C ALA A 324 11.77 26.64 -4.56
N VAL A 325 11.28 26.86 -3.33
CA VAL A 325 12.07 26.69 -2.11
C VAL A 325 12.62 25.25 -1.99
N ILE A 326 11.82 24.24 -2.28
CA ILE A 326 12.22 22.83 -2.27
C ILE A 326 13.34 22.54 -3.27
N ILE A 327 13.27 23.15 -4.46
CA ILE A 327 14.30 22.99 -5.50
C ILE A 327 15.57 23.73 -5.10
N ASP A 328 15.47 25.01 -4.73
CA ASP A 328 16.59 25.89 -4.45
C ASP A 328 17.38 25.47 -3.20
N SER A 329 16.68 24.97 -2.17
CA SER A 329 17.32 24.37 -0.98
C SER A 329 18.10 23.07 -1.28
N GLY A 330 17.86 22.45 -2.43
CA GLY A 330 18.42 21.14 -2.76
C GLY A 330 17.68 19.95 -2.14
N ALA A 331 16.55 20.16 -1.47
CA ALA A 331 15.78 19.10 -0.81
C ALA A 331 15.29 18.04 -1.81
N ARG A 332 14.81 18.44 -2.99
CA ARG A 332 14.45 17.52 -4.07
C ARG A 332 15.61 16.59 -4.44
N ARG A 333 16.79 17.16 -4.66
CA ARG A 333 17.99 16.38 -5.00
C ARG A 333 18.42 15.44 -3.88
N ARG A 334 18.31 15.89 -2.61
CA ARG A 334 18.62 15.04 -1.45
C ARG A 334 17.64 13.86 -1.33
N ALA A 335 16.36 14.08 -1.54
CA ALA A 335 15.36 13.01 -1.55
C ALA A 335 15.65 11.96 -2.65
N GLU A 336 16.00 12.39 -3.87
CA GLU A 336 16.41 11.49 -4.96
C GLU A 336 17.68 10.67 -4.60
N GLN A 337 18.67 11.31 -3.97
CA GLN A 337 19.86 10.61 -3.48
C GLN A 337 19.51 9.57 -2.41
N MET A 338 18.63 9.92 -1.46
CA MET A 338 18.17 9.00 -0.41
C MET A 338 17.43 7.79 -1.00
N ILE A 339 16.65 7.97 -2.06
CA ILE A 339 16.01 6.86 -2.80
C ILE A 339 17.08 5.94 -3.39
N GLY A 340 18.07 6.49 -4.12
CA GLY A 340 19.15 5.73 -4.74
C GLY A 340 19.97 4.94 -3.73
N GLU A 341 20.34 5.56 -2.60
CA GLU A 341 21.07 4.94 -1.47
C GLU A 341 20.32 3.71 -0.94
N ARG A 342 18.98 3.81 -0.81
CA ARG A 342 18.11 2.73 -0.31
C ARG A 342 17.99 1.59 -1.30
N VAL A 343 17.77 1.90 -2.57
CA VAL A 343 17.70 0.88 -3.64
C VAL A 343 18.99 0.08 -3.70
N GLU A 344 20.15 0.76 -3.63
CA GLU A 344 21.44 0.07 -3.64
C GLU A 344 21.67 -0.73 -2.36
N HIS A 345 21.24 -0.24 -1.20
CA HIS A 345 21.28 -1.00 0.05
C HIS A 345 20.43 -2.28 -0.04
N ALA A 346 19.18 -2.16 -0.51
CA ALA A 346 18.30 -3.31 -0.72
C ALA A 346 18.91 -4.35 -1.67
N ARG A 347 19.58 -3.90 -2.74
CA ARG A 347 20.30 -4.79 -3.67
C ARG A 347 21.40 -5.60 -2.95
N ARG A 348 22.16 -4.95 -2.08
CA ARG A 348 23.21 -5.64 -1.29
C ARG A 348 22.63 -6.64 -0.30
N LEU A 349 21.51 -6.32 0.36
CA LEU A 349 20.85 -7.24 1.29
C LEU A 349 20.45 -8.56 0.63
N LEU A 350 20.08 -8.53 -0.64
CA LEU A 350 19.65 -9.73 -1.37
C LEU A 350 20.82 -10.55 -1.93
N ALA A 351 22.04 -10.00 -2.02
CA ALA A 351 23.16 -10.64 -2.70
C ALA A 351 23.60 -11.98 -2.07
N ASP A 352 23.50 -12.11 -0.75
CA ASP A 352 24.00 -13.26 0.02
C ASP A 352 22.89 -14.08 0.71
N THR A 353 21.66 -14.01 0.19
CA THR A 353 20.49 -14.63 0.87
C THR A 353 20.28 -16.10 0.56
N GLY A 354 20.90 -16.65 -0.46
CA GLY A 354 20.59 -18.01 -0.96
C GLY A 354 19.19 -18.16 -1.58
N LEU A 355 18.46 -17.05 -1.78
CA LEU A 355 17.17 -17.08 -2.49
C LEU A 355 17.37 -17.47 -3.96
N GLU A 356 16.37 -18.13 -4.53
CA GLU A 356 16.37 -18.48 -5.95
C GLU A 356 16.57 -17.24 -6.84
N PRO A 357 17.47 -17.29 -7.84
CA PRO A 357 17.77 -16.15 -8.70
C PRO A 357 16.55 -15.47 -9.32
N PRO A 358 15.49 -16.18 -9.76
CA PRO A 358 14.28 -15.56 -10.28
C PRO A 358 13.55 -14.70 -9.26
N VAL A 359 13.53 -15.13 -7.99
CA VAL A 359 12.85 -14.40 -6.91
C VAL A 359 13.65 -13.15 -6.55
N THR A 360 14.97 -13.27 -6.47
CA THR A 360 15.88 -12.14 -6.23
C THR A 360 15.75 -11.09 -7.33
N ASP A 361 15.71 -11.49 -8.62
CA ASP A 361 15.49 -10.58 -9.75
C ASP A 361 14.13 -9.90 -9.66
N ALA A 362 13.08 -10.64 -9.31
CA ALA A 362 11.74 -10.08 -9.15
C ALA A 362 11.67 -9.03 -8.01
N LEU A 363 12.32 -9.28 -6.87
CA LEU A 363 12.45 -8.31 -5.79
C LEU A 363 13.19 -7.05 -6.25
N HIS A 364 14.32 -7.17 -6.93
CA HIS A 364 15.03 -6.02 -7.50
C HIS A 364 14.18 -5.19 -8.45
N ARG A 365 13.44 -5.84 -9.34
CA ARG A 365 12.54 -5.15 -10.29
C ARG A 365 11.38 -4.48 -9.61
N MET A 366 10.79 -5.11 -8.59
CA MET A 366 9.75 -4.48 -7.78
C MET A 366 10.28 -3.25 -7.04
N ALA A 367 11.50 -3.29 -6.50
CA ALA A 367 12.13 -2.12 -5.90
C ALA A 367 12.24 -0.96 -6.91
N LEU A 368 12.71 -1.24 -8.14
CA LEU A 368 12.78 -0.24 -9.20
C LEU A 368 11.40 0.31 -9.59
N LEU A 369 10.40 -0.57 -9.76
CA LEU A 369 9.02 -0.15 -10.07
C LEU A 369 8.41 0.73 -8.97
N CYS A 370 8.76 0.48 -7.71
CA CYS A 370 8.28 1.27 -6.58
C CYS A 370 8.95 2.65 -6.50
N THR A 371 10.20 2.77 -6.97
CA THR A 371 11.04 3.94 -6.74
C THR A 371 11.30 4.79 -7.98
N HIS A 372 11.14 4.24 -9.19
CA HIS A 372 11.34 4.96 -10.46
C HIS A 372 10.01 5.34 -11.14
N ARG A 373 8.96 5.58 -10.38
CA ARG A 373 7.70 6.12 -10.92
C ARG A 373 7.94 7.55 -11.39
N SER A 374 8.27 7.72 -12.65
CA SER A 374 8.39 9.04 -13.28
C SER A 374 7.16 9.39 -14.13
N HIS A 375 6.28 8.42 -14.33
CA HIS A 375 5.07 8.57 -15.16
C HIS A 375 3.93 7.72 -14.62
#